data_7d9e368789aad329ddd83cb8059dbb72
#
_entry.id   7d9e368789aad329ddd83cb8059dbb72
#
_cell.length_a   1.000
_cell.length_b   1.000
_cell.length_c   1.000
_cell.angle_alpha   90.00
_cell.angle_beta   90.00
_cell.angle_gamma   90.00
#
_symmetry.space_group_name_H-M   'P 1'
#
loop_
_entity.id
_entity.type
_entity.pdbx_description
1 polymer ?
#
loop_
_entity_poly.entity_id
_entity_poly.type
_entity_poly.pdbx_seq_one_letter_code
_entity_poly.pdbx_strand_id
1 'polypeptide(L)'
;MAVDEFNITSLSMDFEHAVYSALDYLTGLGHKKIAFLGGKEYVGNHELITDARTTAYKKYMNHRKMDYKPYFKEGSFTFESGCNMMNELFNENNIPTAVFAANDVIALGAMKAIRENNFKIPNDISVIGFNDEETSAYIEPPLTTIHAPAYDMGQHGANLVYVASNLSIKTPLKAKIPCELVVRESCRRI
;
A
#
# COMPACT_ATOMS: atom_id res chain seq x y z
N MET A 1 5.39 0.93 -18.57
CA MET A 1 6.66 1.48 -19.12
C MET A 1 7.30 2.29 -18.01
N ALA A 2 8.46 1.88 -17.53
CA ALA A 2 9.13 2.63 -16.48
C ALA A 2 9.59 3.97 -17.06
N VAL A 3 9.18 5.07 -16.44
CA VAL A 3 9.56 6.45 -16.84
C VAL A 3 11.08 6.64 -16.87
N ASP A 4 11.82 5.67 -16.33
CA ASP A 4 13.28 5.67 -16.32
C ASP A 4 13.96 5.51 -17.70
N GLU A 5 13.23 5.00 -18.69
CA GLU A 5 13.78 4.87 -20.05
C GLU A 5 13.78 6.18 -20.84
N PHE A 6 13.02 7.18 -20.36
CA PHE A 6 12.94 8.48 -21.01
C PHE A 6 13.74 9.52 -20.21
N ASN A 7 14.50 10.32 -20.94
CA ASN A 7 15.25 11.45 -20.38
C ASN A 7 14.30 12.62 -20.05
N ILE A 8 13.35 12.38 -19.14
CA ILE A 8 12.32 13.34 -18.72
C ILE A 8 12.35 13.57 -17.20
N THR A 9 11.98 14.78 -16.81
CA THR A 9 11.77 15.12 -15.40
C THR A 9 10.55 14.35 -14.88
N SER A 10 10.69 13.69 -13.74
CA SER A 10 9.62 12.95 -13.10
C SER A 10 9.55 13.21 -11.60
N LEU A 11 8.32 13.21 -11.10
CA LEU A 11 7.99 13.28 -9.69
C LEU A 11 7.14 12.07 -9.35
N SER A 12 7.51 11.33 -8.32
CA SER A 12 6.75 10.14 -7.87
C SER A 12 6.74 10.04 -6.35
N MET A 13 5.81 9.30 -5.79
CA MET A 13 5.88 8.90 -4.38
C MET A 13 6.96 7.84 -4.17
N ASP A 14 7.59 7.84 -2.99
CA ASP A 14 8.54 6.80 -2.60
C ASP A 14 7.81 5.57 -2.04
N PHE A 15 7.15 4.84 -2.94
CA PHE A 15 6.40 3.64 -2.58
C PHE A 15 7.25 2.57 -1.90
N GLU A 16 8.53 2.43 -2.28
CA GLU A 16 9.40 1.42 -1.68
C GLU A 16 9.63 1.72 -0.19
N HIS A 17 9.99 2.96 0.13
CA HIS A 17 10.17 3.38 1.51
C HIS A 17 8.88 3.28 2.32
N ALA A 18 7.75 3.70 1.73
CA ALA A 18 6.43 3.62 2.35
C ALA A 18 6.05 2.18 2.74
N VAL A 19 6.18 1.24 1.80
CA VAL A 19 5.88 -0.17 2.03
C VAL A 19 6.81 -0.76 3.08
N TYR A 20 8.11 -0.42 3.03
CA TYR A 20 9.08 -0.89 4.01
C TYR A 20 8.76 -0.37 5.41
N SER A 21 8.36 0.89 5.56
CA SER A 21 7.97 1.44 6.87
C SER A 21 6.76 0.72 7.47
N ALA A 22 5.74 0.40 6.66
CA ALA A 22 4.58 -0.38 7.11
C ALA A 22 4.96 -1.80 7.53
N LEU A 23 5.81 -2.48 6.74
CA LEU A 23 6.24 -3.85 7.02
C LEU A 23 7.23 -3.92 8.19
N ASP A 24 8.13 -2.95 8.36
CA ASP A 24 9.01 -2.84 9.52
C ASP A 24 8.20 -2.60 10.80
N TYR A 25 7.14 -1.79 10.72
CA TYR A 25 6.22 -1.59 11.84
C TYR A 25 5.53 -2.90 12.23
N LEU A 26 4.93 -3.64 11.27
CA LEU A 26 4.29 -4.92 11.55
C LEU A 26 5.25 -5.97 12.09
N THR A 27 6.44 -6.09 11.49
CA THR A 27 7.45 -7.04 11.96
C THR A 27 8.02 -6.65 13.34
N GLY A 28 8.13 -5.36 13.62
CA GLY A 28 8.47 -4.82 14.95
C GLY A 28 7.42 -5.11 16.03
N LEU A 29 6.16 -5.28 15.63
CA LEU A 29 5.07 -5.74 16.49
C LEU A 29 5.06 -7.28 16.69
N GLY A 30 5.90 -8.02 15.96
CA GLY A 30 6.05 -9.48 16.07
C GLY A 30 5.38 -10.27 14.93
N HIS A 31 4.67 -9.62 14.01
CA HIS A 31 3.98 -10.31 12.92
C HIS A 31 4.95 -10.96 11.93
N LYS A 32 4.68 -12.23 11.59
CA LYS A 32 5.45 -13.01 10.60
C LYS A 32 4.56 -13.49 9.43
N LYS A 33 3.26 -13.70 9.69
CA LYS A 33 2.26 -14.04 8.67
C LYS A 33 1.54 -12.76 8.27
N ILE A 34 2.13 -12.04 7.33
CA ILE A 34 1.62 -10.74 6.87
C ILE A 34 1.03 -10.92 5.47
N ALA A 35 -0.28 -10.78 5.33
CA ALA A 35 -0.91 -10.80 4.02
C ALA A 35 -0.74 -9.47 3.30
N PHE A 36 -0.62 -9.53 1.97
CA PHE A 36 -0.73 -8.37 1.09
C PHE A 36 -1.96 -8.50 0.21
N LEU A 37 -2.80 -7.49 0.25
CA LEU A 37 -3.97 -7.38 -0.62
C LEU A 37 -3.72 -6.26 -1.62
N GLY A 38 -3.28 -6.65 -2.82
CA GLY A 38 -2.88 -5.75 -3.89
C GLY A 38 -4.00 -5.42 -4.87
N GLY A 39 -3.77 -4.37 -5.66
CA GLY A 39 -4.62 -4.03 -6.80
C GLY A 39 -3.86 -4.21 -8.11
N LYS A 40 -4.57 -4.60 -9.15
CA LYS A 40 -4.05 -4.69 -10.52
C LYS A 40 -4.22 -3.35 -11.22
N GLU A 41 -3.15 -2.84 -11.77
CA GLU A 41 -3.15 -1.62 -12.58
C GLU A 41 -3.04 -1.96 -14.08
N TYR A 42 -3.75 -1.18 -14.89
CA TYR A 42 -3.74 -1.34 -16.34
C TYR A 42 -3.39 0.00 -17.00
N VAL A 43 -2.56 -0.04 -18.03
CA VAL A 43 -2.14 1.13 -18.80
C VAL A 43 -2.52 0.94 -20.28
N GLY A 44 -2.94 2.02 -20.91
CA GLY A 44 -3.24 2.03 -22.35
C GLY A 44 -4.30 0.99 -22.73
N ASN A 45 -3.98 0.11 -23.67
CA ASN A 45 -4.88 -0.93 -24.19
C ASN A 45 -5.00 -2.16 -23.26
N HIS A 46 -5.20 -1.96 -21.95
CA HIS A 46 -5.29 -3.02 -20.94
C HIS A 46 -3.99 -3.81 -20.71
N GLU A 47 -2.84 -3.20 -20.93
CA GLU A 47 -1.57 -3.80 -20.53
C GLU A 47 -1.46 -3.76 -18.99
N LEU A 48 -1.34 -4.94 -18.37
CA LEU A 48 -1.17 -5.08 -16.93
C LEU A 48 0.23 -4.62 -16.52
N ILE A 49 0.30 -3.65 -15.62
CA ILE A 49 1.56 -3.25 -15.00
C ILE A 49 1.60 -3.72 -13.54
N THR A 50 2.80 -4.03 -13.09
CA THR A 50 2.99 -4.39 -11.68
C THR A 50 3.02 -3.12 -10.84
N ASP A 51 2.11 -3.02 -9.88
CA ASP A 51 2.07 -1.92 -8.91
C ASP A 51 3.38 -1.85 -8.12
N ALA A 52 3.86 -0.63 -7.86
CA ALA A 52 5.11 -0.41 -7.13
C ALA A 52 5.06 -0.95 -5.70
N ARG A 53 3.89 -0.92 -5.04
CA ARG A 53 3.66 -1.47 -3.70
C ARG A 53 3.78 -2.99 -3.70
N THR A 54 3.23 -3.65 -4.71
CA THR A 54 3.38 -5.10 -4.94
C THR A 54 4.85 -5.48 -5.08
N THR A 55 5.59 -4.74 -5.90
CA THR A 55 7.03 -4.97 -6.11
C THR A 55 7.82 -4.79 -4.82
N ALA A 56 7.56 -3.71 -4.08
CA ALA A 56 8.22 -3.41 -2.82
C ALA A 56 7.91 -4.47 -1.74
N TYR A 57 6.64 -4.89 -1.62
CA TYR A 57 6.25 -5.96 -0.69
C TYR A 57 7.01 -7.27 -0.98
N LYS A 58 6.99 -7.75 -2.22
CA LYS A 58 7.71 -8.98 -2.60
C LYS A 58 9.21 -8.88 -2.34
N LYS A 59 9.82 -7.73 -2.64
CA LYS A 59 11.24 -7.46 -2.40
C LYS A 59 11.57 -7.51 -0.90
N TYR A 60 10.77 -6.86 -0.06
CA TYR A 60 10.92 -6.88 1.39
C TYR A 60 10.82 -8.29 1.96
N MET A 61 9.75 -9.04 1.62
CA MET A 61 9.52 -10.39 2.14
C MET A 61 10.64 -11.35 1.74
N ASN A 62 11.11 -11.28 0.49
CA ASN A 62 12.24 -12.08 0.02
C ASN A 62 13.54 -11.73 0.75
N HIS A 63 13.84 -10.44 0.96
CA HIS A 63 15.01 -9.99 1.70
C HIS A 63 15.01 -10.49 3.16
N ARG A 64 13.85 -10.48 3.80
CA ARG A 64 13.63 -10.98 5.17
C ARG A 64 13.47 -12.50 5.25
N LYS A 65 13.49 -13.22 4.11
CA LYS A 65 13.25 -14.67 4.00
C LYS A 65 11.92 -15.11 4.63
N MET A 66 10.90 -14.28 4.50
CA MET A 66 9.55 -14.57 4.96
C MET A 66 8.74 -15.19 3.83
N ASP A 67 8.04 -16.29 4.12
CA ASP A 67 7.13 -16.89 3.14
C ASP A 67 5.86 -16.06 3.02
N TYR A 68 5.68 -15.43 1.87
CA TYR A 68 4.52 -14.58 1.59
C TYR A 68 3.55 -15.20 0.59
N LYS A 69 3.95 -16.24 -0.14
CA LYS A 69 3.14 -16.80 -1.23
C LYS A 69 1.73 -17.20 -0.82
N PRO A 70 1.52 -17.87 0.35
CA PRO A 70 0.18 -18.23 0.81
C PRO A 70 -0.68 -17.02 1.20
N TYR A 71 -0.06 -15.87 1.46
CA TYR A 71 -0.69 -14.65 1.99
C TYR A 71 -0.78 -13.53 0.95
N PHE A 72 -0.46 -13.81 -0.32
CA PHE A 72 -0.45 -12.81 -1.38
C PHE A 72 -1.69 -12.94 -2.26
N LYS A 73 -2.48 -11.86 -2.34
CA LYS A 73 -3.66 -11.76 -3.22
C LYS A 73 -3.63 -10.46 -4.02
N GLU A 74 -4.09 -10.51 -5.25
CA GLU A 74 -4.25 -9.33 -6.11
C GLU A 74 -5.63 -9.33 -6.78
N GLY A 75 -6.33 -8.21 -6.69
CA GLY A 75 -7.65 -7.99 -7.29
C GLY A 75 -7.77 -6.60 -7.89
N SER A 76 -8.92 -5.94 -7.69
CA SER A 76 -9.15 -4.56 -8.06
C SER A 76 -8.98 -3.64 -6.84
N PHE A 77 -8.77 -2.32 -7.08
CA PHE A 77 -8.69 -1.30 -6.03
C PHE A 77 -10.06 -0.93 -5.46
N THR A 78 -10.88 -1.92 -5.12
CA THR A 78 -12.25 -1.73 -4.62
C THR A 78 -12.48 -2.38 -3.27
N PHE A 79 -13.47 -1.89 -2.55
CA PHE A 79 -13.93 -2.47 -1.29
C PHE A 79 -14.33 -3.95 -1.43
N GLU A 80 -15.10 -4.27 -2.47
CA GLU A 80 -15.55 -5.64 -2.75
C GLU A 80 -14.37 -6.58 -3.00
N SER A 81 -13.36 -6.11 -3.74
CA SER A 81 -12.14 -6.88 -3.97
C SER A 81 -11.39 -7.15 -2.66
N GLY A 82 -11.31 -6.17 -1.76
CA GLY A 82 -10.75 -6.36 -0.42
C GLY A 82 -11.46 -7.44 0.39
N CYS A 83 -12.80 -7.44 0.37
CA CYS A 83 -13.62 -8.49 0.99
C CYS A 83 -13.31 -9.87 0.39
N ASN A 84 -13.31 -9.96 -0.94
CA ASN A 84 -13.13 -11.23 -1.64
C ASN A 84 -11.74 -11.82 -1.39
N MET A 85 -10.68 -11.02 -1.54
CA MET A 85 -9.30 -11.44 -1.29
C MET A 85 -9.09 -11.95 0.14
N MET A 86 -9.71 -11.29 1.14
CA MET A 86 -9.61 -11.74 2.53
C MET A 86 -10.39 -13.03 2.76
N ASN A 87 -11.58 -13.18 2.17
CA ASN A 87 -12.36 -14.42 2.23
C ASN A 87 -11.65 -15.59 1.53
N GLU A 88 -10.93 -15.34 0.43
CA GLU A 88 -10.09 -16.36 -0.20
C GLU A 88 -9.02 -16.89 0.76
N LEU A 89 -8.33 -16.00 1.51
CA LEU A 89 -7.36 -16.40 2.51
C LEU A 89 -7.97 -17.28 3.60
N PHE A 90 -9.18 -16.96 4.07
CA PHE A 90 -9.90 -17.78 5.05
C PHE A 90 -10.28 -19.14 4.48
N ASN A 91 -10.83 -19.19 3.27
CA ASN A 91 -11.24 -20.43 2.60
C ASN A 91 -10.04 -21.37 2.32
N GLU A 92 -8.87 -20.82 2.05
CA GLU A 92 -7.62 -21.55 1.87
C GLU A 92 -6.95 -21.95 3.20
N ASN A 93 -7.56 -21.58 4.35
CA ASN A 93 -6.99 -21.75 5.68
C ASN A 93 -5.63 -21.04 5.88
N ASN A 94 -5.38 -20.00 5.10
CA ASN A 94 -4.19 -19.15 5.17
C ASN A 94 -4.44 -17.92 6.03
N ILE A 95 -4.69 -18.13 7.34
CA ILE A 95 -5.04 -17.04 8.25
C ILE A 95 -3.80 -16.23 8.60
N PRO A 96 -3.72 -14.94 8.18
CA PRO A 96 -2.61 -14.07 8.54
C PRO A 96 -2.78 -13.50 9.96
N THR A 97 -1.69 -13.02 10.57
CA THR A 97 -1.76 -12.24 11.81
C THR A 97 -1.82 -10.74 11.54
N ALA A 98 -1.44 -10.32 10.34
CA ALA A 98 -1.56 -8.94 9.88
C ALA A 98 -1.87 -8.88 8.38
N VAL A 99 -2.55 -7.83 7.98
CA VAL A 99 -2.87 -7.49 6.57
C VAL A 99 -2.27 -6.12 6.26
N PHE A 100 -1.54 -6.04 5.14
CA PHE A 100 -1.18 -4.78 4.51
C PHE A 100 -1.94 -4.67 3.19
N ALA A 101 -2.83 -3.71 3.09
CA ALA A 101 -3.65 -3.44 1.91
C ALA A 101 -3.04 -2.32 1.06
N ALA A 102 -3.09 -2.47 -0.27
CA ALA A 102 -2.52 -1.49 -1.20
C ALA A 102 -3.24 -0.12 -1.21
N ASN A 103 -4.46 -0.04 -0.68
CA ASN A 103 -5.13 1.21 -0.35
C ASN A 103 -6.14 1.03 0.79
N ASP A 104 -6.65 2.14 1.31
CA ASP A 104 -7.60 2.14 2.44
C ASP A 104 -8.94 1.51 2.07
N VAL A 105 -9.38 1.64 0.81
CA VAL A 105 -10.64 1.04 0.34
C VAL A 105 -10.57 -0.49 0.38
N ILE A 106 -9.45 -1.07 -0.06
CA ILE A 106 -9.18 -2.52 0.07
C ILE A 106 -9.10 -2.91 1.55
N ALA A 107 -8.42 -2.10 2.38
CA ALA A 107 -8.31 -2.35 3.83
C ALA A 107 -9.69 -2.41 4.49
N LEU A 108 -10.59 -1.49 4.17
CA LEU A 108 -11.98 -1.47 4.67
C LEU A 108 -12.75 -2.75 4.28
N GLY A 109 -12.58 -3.20 3.03
CA GLY A 109 -13.17 -4.46 2.58
C GLY A 109 -12.63 -5.66 3.36
N ALA A 110 -11.32 -5.72 3.56
CA ALA A 110 -10.68 -6.76 4.37
C ALA A 110 -11.17 -6.73 5.83
N MET A 111 -11.27 -5.54 6.45
CA MET A 111 -11.79 -5.38 7.81
C MET A 111 -13.23 -5.89 7.95
N LYS A 112 -14.08 -5.67 6.93
CA LYS A 112 -15.43 -6.25 6.90
C LYS A 112 -15.37 -7.77 6.88
N ALA A 113 -14.62 -8.37 5.97
CA ALA A 113 -14.49 -9.83 5.86
C ALA A 113 -13.91 -10.46 7.14
N ILE A 114 -12.93 -9.83 7.78
CA ILE A 114 -12.35 -10.27 9.06
C ILE A 114 -13.44 -10.37 10.13
N ARG A 115 -14.29 -9.34 10.27
CA ARG A 115 -15.38 -9.32 11.26
C ARG A 115 -16.47 -10.36 10.96
N GLU A 116 -16.85 -10.51 9.69
CA GLU A 116 -17.85 -11.48 9.24
C GLU A 116 -17.40 -12.93 9.50
N ASN A 117 -16.10 -13.19 9.52
CA ASN A 117 -15.50 -14.47 9.91
C ASN A 117 -15.20 -14.58 11.41
N ASN A 118 -15.78 -13.69 12.25
CA ASN A 118 -15.67 -13.67 13.70
C ASN A 118 -14.26 -13.40 14.25
N PHE A 119 -13.35 -12.82 13.46
CA PHE A 119 -12.06 -12.33 13.94
C PHE A 119 -12.16 -10.87 14.38
N LYS A 120 -11.36 -10.49 15.36
CA LYS A 120 -11.29 -9.14 15.93
C LYS A 120 -10.08 -8.37 15.44
N ILE A 121 -10.28 -7.08 15.12
CA ILE A 121 -9.22 -6.14 14.77
C ILE A 121 -9.04 -5.19 15.96
N PRO A 122 -7.82 -5.01 16.45
CA PRO A 122 -6.56 -5.66 16.05
C PRO A 122 -6.26 -6.98 16.76
N ASN A 123 -7.18 -7.51 17.60
CA ASN A 123 -6.89 -8.58 18.55
C ASN A 123 -6.45 -9.89 17.90
N ASP A 124 -7.01 -10.27 16.78
CA ASP A 124 -6.67 -11.49 16.06
C ASP A 124 -5.85 -11.15 14.80
N ILE A 125 -6.23 -10.06 14.10
CA ILE A 125 -5.59 -9.65 12.85
C ILE A 125 -5.40 -8.13 12.86
N SER A 126 -4.14 -7.69 12.74
CA SER A 126 -3.78 -6.28 12.52
C SER A 126 -4.01 -5.87 11.07
N VAL A 127 -4.40 -4.62 10.82
CA VAL A 127 -4.64 -4.12 9.45
C VAL A 127 -3.95 -2.79 9.23
N ILE A 128 -3.21 -2.68 8.11
CA ILE A 128 -2.64 -1.42 7.62
C ILE A 128 -3.19 -1.13 6.21
N GLY A 129 -3.56 0.11 5.96
CA GLY A 129 -3.98 0.64 4.66
C GLY A 129 -2.91 1.46 3.96
N PHE A 130 -3.32 2.20 2.94
CA PHE A 130 -2.49 3.12 2.16
C PHE A 130 -3.37 4.23 1.58
N ASN A 131 -2.92 5.45 1.57
CA ASN A 131 -3.39 6.75 1.12
C ASN A 131 -3.77 7.70 2.25
N ASP A 132 -4.20 7.21 3.41
CA ASP A 132 -4.73 8.00 4.54
C ASP A 132 -6.00 8.77 4.14
N GLU A 133 -6.95 8.04 3.55
CA GLU A 133 -8.28 8.57 3.26
C GLU A 133 -8.95 9.07 4.55
N GLU A 134 -9.68 10.17 4.47
CA GLU A 134 -10.31 10.81 5.64
C GLU A 134 -11.13 9.81 6.49
N THR A 135 -11.83 8.89 5.85
CA THR A 135 -12.63 7.84 6.50
C THR A 135 -11.81 6.93 7.40
N SER A 136 -10.51 6.77 7.13
CA SER A 136 -9.61 5.89 7.89
C SER A 136 -9.48 6.29 9.36
N ALA A 137 -9.67 7.57 9.67
CA ALA A 137 -9.63 8.09 11.03
C ALA A 137 -10.91 7.86 11.82
N TYR A 138 -12.05 7.64 11.14
CA TYR A 138 -13.38 7.60 11.77
C TYR A 138 -14.04 6.22 11.81
N ILE A 139 -13.40 5.22 11.25
CA ILE A 139 -13.88 3.83 11.34
C ILE A 139 -13.48 3.19 12.69
N GLU A 140 -14.10 2.07 13.03
CA GLU A 140 -13.83 1.34 14.28
C GLU A 140 -13.20 -0.03 13.98
N PRO A 141 -11.96 -0.32 14.46
CA PRO A 141 -11.01 0.66 15.02
C PRO A 141 -10.46 1.60 13.95
N PRO A 142 -9.95 2.81 14.32
CA PRO A 142 -9.29 3.71 13.39
C PRO A 142 -8.11 3.04 12.68
N LEU A 143 -8.05 3.20 11.35
CA LEU A 143 -7.10 2.48 10.50
C LEU A 143 -5.70 3.10 10.53
N THR A 144 -4.70 2.32 10.93
CA THR A 144 -3.29 2.61 10.68
C THR A 144 -3.06 2.54 9.17
N THR A 145 -2.41 3.55 8.60
CA THR A 145 -2.28 3.66 7.15
C THR A 145 -1.02 4.45 6.75
N ILE A 146 -0.67 4.43 5.48
CA ILE A 146 0.38 5.28 4.93
C ILE A 146 -0.27 6.56 4.40
N HIS A 147 0.13 7.72 4.91
CA HIS A 147 -0.23 9.01 4.33
C HIS A 147 0.54 9.24 3.03
N ALA A 148 -0.21 9.36 1.94
CA ALA A 148 0.31 9.70 0.61
C ALA A 148 0.03 11.17 0.32
N PRO A 149 1.04 12.07 0.31
CA PRO A 149 0.82 13.52 0.23
C PRO A 149 0.49 13.97 -1.20
N ALA A 150 -0.69 13.57 -1.69
CA ALA A 150 -1.12 13.81 -3.07
C ALA A 150 -1.25 15.29 -3.41
N TYR A 151 -1.72 16.10 -2.45
CA TYR A 151 -1.84 17.55 -2.62
C TYR A 151 -0.46 18.21 -2.80
N ASP A 152 0.50 17.90 -1.93
CA ASP A 152 1.85 18.45 -1.98
C ASP A 152 2.57 17.98 -3.26
N MET A 153 2.34 16.73 -3.66
CA MET A 153 2.82 16.19 -4.93
C MET A 153 2.31 17.01 -6.12
N GLY A 154 1.03 17.40 -6.10
CA GLY A 154 0.44 18.28 -7.12
C GLY A 154 1.12 19.65 -7.16
N GLN A 155 1.35 20.28 -6.00
CA GLN A 155 2.04 21.58 -5.91
C GLN A 155 3.50 21.48 -6.40
N HIS A 156 4.25 20.47 -5.98
CA HIS A 156 5.63 20.26 -6.45
C HIS A 156 5.67 19.99 -7.95
N GLY A 157 4.74 19.21 -8.49
CA GLY A 157 4.62 18.96 -9.92
C GLY A 157 4.40 20.26 -10.73
N ALA A 158 3.47 21.11 -10.29
CA ALA A 158 3.22 22.41 -10.92
C ALA A 158 4.46 23.31 -10.89
N ASN A 159 5.17 23.35 -9.76
CA ASN A 159 6.42 24.13 -9.64
C ASN A 159 7.51 23.59 -10.59
N LEU A 160 7.66 22.28 -10.72
CA LEU A 160 8.63 21.67 -11.64
C LEU A 160 8.33 22.06 -13.10
N VAL A 161 7.07 22.02 -13.51
CA VAL A 161 6.64 22.46 -14.86
C VAL A 161 6.93 23.94 -15.06
N TYR A 162 6.60 24.79 -14.09
CA TYR A 162 6.86 26.22 -14.16
C TYR A 162 8.36 26.53 -14.31
N VAL A 163 9.20 25.90 -13.48
CA VAL A 163 10.67 26.07 -13.52
C VAL A 163 11.23 25.58 -14.86
N ALA A 164 10.82 24.40 -15.32
CA ALA A 164 11.30 23.86 -16.60
C ALA A 164 10.94 24.76 -17.79
N SER A 165 9.74 25.38 -17.77
CA SER A 165 9.27 26.26 -18.83
C SER A 165 10.01 27.60 -18.87
N ASN A 166 10.38 28.16 -17.69
CA ASN A 166 10.96 29.50 -17.61
C ASN A 166 12.48 29.53 -17.59
N LEU A 167 13.13 28.47 -17.12
CA LEU A 167 14.60 28.47 -16.94
C LEU A 167 15.36 27.65 -17.99
N SER A 168 14.68 27.13 -19.00
CA SER A 168 15.31 26.32 -20.09
C SER A 168 16.22 25.20 -19.57
N ILE A 169 15.85 24.58 -18.44
CA ILE A 169 16.63 23.49 -17.83
C ILE A 169 16.53 22.26 -18.74
N LYS A 170 17.68 21.79 -19.23
CA LYS A 170 17.73 20.62 -20.12
C LYS A 170 17.99 19.31 -19.39
N THR A 171 18.55 19.37 -18.17
CA THR A 171 18.86 18.17 -17.39
C THR A 171 17.59 17.68 -16.69
N PRO A 172 17.17 16.42 -16.90
CA PRO A 172 16.00 15.88 -16.25
C PRO A 172 16.24 15.72 -14.74
N LEU A 173 15.21 16.02 -13.95
CA LEU A 173 15.18 15.79 -12.50
C LEU A 173 14.27 14.61 -12.21
N LYS A 174 14.75 13.65 -11.39
CA LYS A 174 13.92 12.60 -10.81
C LYS A 174 13.81 12.84 -9.32
N ALA A 175 12.61 13.19 -8.85
CA ALA A 175 12.34 13.45 -7.45
C ALA A 175 11.34 12.44 -6.90
N LYS A 176 11.53 12.04 -5.63
CA LYS A 176 10.61 11.21 -4.87
C LYS A 176 10.08 11.98 -3.68
N ILE A 177 8.78 11.87 -3.44
CA ILE A 177 8.12 12.44 -2.26
C ILE A 177 7.96 11.34 -1.23
N PRO A 178 8.41 11.56 0.02
CA PRO A 178 8.23 10.58 1.08
C PRO A 178 6.75 10.45 1.45
N CYS A 179 6.36 9.24 1.85
CA CYS A 179 5.08 8.95 2.47
C CYS A 179 5.32 8.56 3.93
N GLU A 180 4.37 8.85 4.81
CA GLU A 180 4.52 8.68 6.25
C GLU A 180 3.56 7.62 6.79
N LEU A 181 4.00 6.79 7.75
CA LEU A 181 3.13 5.87 8.47
C LEU A 181 2.34 6.62 9.54
N VAL A 182 1.02 6.61 9.43
CA VAL A 182 0.08 7.15 10.41
C VAL A 182 -0.43 6.02 11.27
N VAL A 183 0.10 5.90 12.49
CA VAL A 183 -0.27 4.85 13.44
C VAL A 183 -1.58 5.22 14.12
N ARG A 184 -2.56 4.30 14.08
CA ARG A 184 -3.84 4.37 14.77
C ARG A 184 -4.09 3.07 15.56
N GLU A 185 -5.34 2.60 15.65
CA GLU A 185 -5.74 1.52 16.58
C GLU A 185 -5.93 0.14 15.90
N SER A 186 -5.77 0.05 14.58
CA SER A 186 -5.98 -1.21 13.84
C SER A 186 -4.83 -2.21 13.91
N CYS A 187 -3.76 -1.91 14.66
CA CYS A 187 -2.60 -2.78 14.84
C CYS A 187 -2.25 -2.99 16.30
N ARG A 188 -1.75 -4.18 16.65
CA ARG A 188 -1.25 -4.48 17.99
C ARG A 188 0.01 -5.36 17.96
N ARG A 189 0.71 -5.40 19.08
CA ARG A 189 1.81 -6.35 19.32
C ARG A 189 1.27 -7.76 19.61
N ILE A 190 1.95 -8.81 19.10
CA ILE A 190 1.68 -10.22 19.35
C ILE A 190 2.88 -10.91 19.97
#